data_7025c9784c9c3f9693a2601956e01d71
#
_entry.id   7025c9784c9c3f9693a2601956e01d71
#
_cell.length_a   1.000
_cell.length_b   1.000
_cell.length_c   1.000
_cell.angle_alpha   90.00
_cell.angle_beta   90.00
_cell.angle_gamma   90.00
#
_symmetry.space_group_name_H-M   'P 1'
#
loop_
_entity.id
_entity.type
_entity.pdbx_description
1 polymer ?
#
loop_
_entity_poly.entity_id
_entity_poly.type
_entity_poly.pdbx_seq_one_letter_code
_entity_poly.pdbx_strand_id
1 'polypeptide(L)'
;MIGIVGNGFVGNAVYQNFRDKTSCKVYDVDKNRSLNTLGEVINEDFIFVCLPTPMRYGGECDLSILDDFFESLPDPNFAHITGTFVIKSTVPIGTTKKYYERFNVIHNPEFLTARNAIKDFANSERNIVGGDMELCVDFVRMFEQYFPNIPSIITDSDESEAIKYFSNTFLAYKVAYFNKIYDVCQAVGMDYDLVCEGVTADSRIGKSHTKVPGIDNDRGFGGTCFPKDLNSLIVQMENHGVNADMLKEVWKYNEQIRKVIDWPVT
;
A
#
# COMPACT_ATOMS: atom_id res chain seq x y z
N MET A 1 -4.89 -22.30 -5.06
CA MET A 1 -4.88 -21.61 -6.37
C MET A 1 -5.10 -20.13 -6.12
N ILE A 2 -4.73 -19.24 -7.05
CA ILE A 2 -4.70 -17.78 -6.81
C ILE A 2 -5.53 -17.04 -7.85
N GLY A 3 -6.46 -16.22 -7.36
CA GLY A 3 -7.16 -15.21 -8.13
C GLY A 3 -6.55 -13.82 -7.91
N ILE A 4 -6.58 -12.96 -8.93
CA ILE A 4 -6.11 -11.58 -8.86
C ILE A 4 -7.15 -10.69 -9.51
N VAL A 5 -7.66 -9.72 -8.75
CA VAL A 5 -8.59 -8.70 -9.21
C VAL A 5 -7.86 -7.35 -9.23
N GLY A 6 -7.76 -6.75 -10.43
CA GLY A 6 -6.95 -5.57 -10.68
C GLY A 6 -5.49 -5.92 -11.03
N ASN A 7 -5.12 -5.78 -12.32
CA ASN A 7 -3.78 -6.09 -12.84
C ASN A 7 -2.97 -4.81 -13.11
N GLY A 8 -3.02 -3.88 -12.14
CA GLY A 8 -2.15 -2.73 -12.05
C GLY A 8 -0.73 -3.13 -11.60
N PHE A 9 0.07 -2.18 -11.08
CA PHE A 9 1.45 -2.49 -10.67
C PHE A 9 1.51 -3.51 -9.51
N VAL A 10 0.56 -3.46 -8.55
CA VAL A 10 0.48 -4.41 -7.42
C VAL A 10 0.02 -5.78 -7.91
N GLY A 11 -1.12 -5.85 -8.60
CA GLY A 11 -1.65 -7.12 -9.10
C GLY A 11 -0.70 -7.83 -10.07
N ASN A 12 -0.04 -7.06 -10.94
CA ASN A 12 0.99 -7.62 -11.81
C ASN A 12 2.21 -8.13 -11.01
N ALA A 13 2.61 -7.44 -9.93
CA ALA A 13 3.68 -7.96 -9.07
C ALA A 13 3.30 -9.29 -8.42
N VAL A 14 2.07 -9.43 -7.91
CA VAL A 14 1.53 -10.71 -7.42
C VAL A 14 1.58 -11.76 -8.54
N TYR A 15 0.99 -11.46 -9.71
CA TYR A 15 0.94 -12.39 -10.83
C TYR A 15 2.32 -12.90 -11.23
N GLN A 16 3.29 -12.01 -11.46
CA GLN A 16 4.63 -12.37 -11.91
C GLN A 16 5.39 -13.22 -10.86
N ASN A 17 5.08 -13.06 -9.57
CA ASN A 17 5.72 -13.80 -8.51
C ASN A 17 5.10 -15.18 -8.24
N PHE A 18 3.86 -15.41 -8.67
CA PHE A 18 3.14 -16.67 -8.44
C PHE A 18 2.92 -17.53 -9.69
N ARG A 19 2.85 -16.95 -10.90
CA ARG A 19 2.43 -17.63 -12.13
C ARG A 19 3.23 -18.90 -12.48
N ASP A 20 4.52 -18.93 -12.13
CA ASP A 20 5.41 -20.05 -12.40
C ASP A 20 5.45 -21.07 -11.23
N LYS A 21 4.72 -20.78 -10.15
CA LYS A 21 4.69 -21.56 -8.91
C LYS A 21 3.35 -22.26 -8.67
N THR A 22 2.26 -21.66 -9.10
CA THR A 22 0.88 -22.15 -8.93
C THR A 22 -0.05 -21.60 -10.01
N SER A 23 -1.24 -22.20 -10.11
CA SER A 23 -2.28 -21.68 -11.02
C SER A 23 -2.71 -20.30 -10.58
N CYS A 24 -2.64 -19.35 -11.52
CA CYS A 24 -3.05 -17.95 -11.31
C CYS A 24 -4.08 -17.53 -12.35
N LYS A 25 -5.20 -16.97 -11.90
CA LYS A 25 -6.20 -16.35 -12.75
C LYS A 25 -6.25 -14.86 -12.50
N VAL A 26 -6.39 -14.06 -13.56
CA VAL A 26 -6.29 -12.60 -13.49
C VAL A 26 -7.48 -11.98 -14.17
N TYR A 27 -8.17 -11.11 -13.45
CA TYR A 27 -9.23 -10.25 -13.98
C TYR A 27 -8.89 -8.78 -13.79
N ASP A 28 -9.12 -8.00 -14.82
CA ASP A 28 -9.06 -6.53 -14.80
C ASP A 28 -10.23 -5.98 -15.63
N VAL A 29 -10.71 -4.80 -15.30
CA VAL A 29 -11.74 -4.09 -16.09
C VAL A 29 -11.19 -3.69 -17.47
N ASP A 30 -9.90 -3.42 -17.57
CA ASP A 30 -9.19 -3.30 -18.84
C ASP A 30 -8.95 -4.69 -19.46
N LYS A 31 -9.68 -4.98 -20.53
CA LYS A 31 -9.60 -6.27 -21.24
C LYS A 31 -8.19 -6.64 -21.71
N ASN A 32 -7.32 -5.65 -21.93
CA ASN A 32 -5.93 -5.91 -22.33
C ASN A 32 -5.05 -6.40 -21.16
N ARG A 33 -5.52 -6.23 -19.93
CA ARG A 33 -4.85 -6.67 -18.71
C ARG A 33 -5.49 -7.90 -18.09
N SER A 34 -6.68 -8.27 -18.55
CA SER A 34 -7.44 -9.42 -18.05
C SER A 34 -7.04 -10.68 -18.81
N LEU A 35 -6.85 -11.78 -18.10
CA LEU A 35 -6.57 -13.11 -18.67
C LEU A 35 -7.75 -14.05 -18.51
N ASN A 36 -8.63 -13.77 -17.56
CA ASN A 36 -9.77 -14.61 -17.17
C ASN A 36 -11.01 -13.76 -16.92
N THR A 37 -12.16 -14.38 -16.80
CA THR A 37 -13.40 -13.73 -16.36
C THR A 37 -13.41 -13.53 -14.85
N LEU A 38 -14.18 -12.55 -14.35
CA LEU A 38 -14.34 -12.33 -12.91
C LEU A 38 -14.86 -13.60 -12.21
N GLY A 39 -15.83 -14.29 -12.81
CA GLY A 39 -16.41 -15.51 -12.26
C GLY A 39 -15.38 -16.64 -12.09
N GLU A 40 -14.38 -16.74 -12.98
CA GLU A 40 -13.29 -17.69 -12.81
C GLU A 40 -12.34 -17.31 -11.67
N VAL A 41 -12.09 -16.02 -11.49
CA VAL A 41 -11.13 -15.51 -10.50
C VAL A 41 -11.67 -15.61 -9.07
N ILE A 42 -12.95 -15.31 -8.85
CA ILE A 42 -13.55 -15.34 -7.50
C ILE A 42 -13.79 -16.76 -6.94
N ASN A 43 -13.58 -17.78 -7.75
CA ASN A 43 -13.67 -19.18 -7.32
C ASN A 43 -12.32 -19.80 -6.92
N GLU A 44 -11.25 -18.97 -6.83
CA GLU A 44 -9.93 -19.43 -6.38
C GLU A 44 -9.84 -19.44 -4.84
N ASP A 45 -8.83 -20.14 -4.28
CA ASP A 45 -8.69 -20.28 -2.82
C ASP A 45 -8.33 -18.94 -2.15
N PHE A 46 -7.44 -18.15 -2.78
CA PHE A 46 -7.07 -16.82 -2.34
C PHE A 46 -7.21 -15.83 -3.48
N ILE A 47 -8.00 -14.79 -3.28
CA ILE A 47 -8.31 -13.77 -4.28
C ILE A 47 -7.67 -12.44 -3.87
N PHE A 48 -6.54 -12.10 -4.47
CA PHE A 48 -5.85 -10.83 -4.24
C PHE A 48 -6.61 -9.68 -4.87
N VAL A 49 -7.12 -8.77 -4.04
CA VAL A 49 -7.85 -7.58 -4.47
C VAL A 49 -6.89 -6.39 -4.51
N CYS A 50 -6.51 -5.99 -5.72
CA CYS A 50 -5.49 -4.97 -6.00
C CYS A 50 -6.13 -3.76 -6.71
N LEU A 51 -7.24 -3.27 -6.19
CA LEU A 51 -8.03 -2.20 -6.77
C LEU A 51 -7.52 -0.81 -6.33
N PRO A 52 -7.64 0.22 -7.17
CA PRO A 52 -7.21 1.57 -6.80
C PRO A 52 -8.11 2.16 -5.73
N THR A 53 -7.49 2.90 -4.82
CA THR A 53 -8.14 3.67 -3.75
C THR A 53 -7.59 5.10 -3.80
N PRO A 54 -8.05 5.95 -4.75
CA PRO A 54 -7.49 7.27 -4.98
C PRO A 54 -7.80 8.24 -3.83
N MET A 55 -7.14 9.40 -3.85
CA MET A 55 -7.40 10.50 -2.92
C MET A 55 -8.55 11.36 -3.43
N ARG A 56 -9.51 11.68 -2.57
CA ARG A 56 -10.54 12.71 -2.82
C ARG A 56 -10.01 14.12 -2.56
N TYR A 57 -10.70 15.15 -3.05
CA TYR A 57 -10.35 16.56 -2.82
C TYR A 57 -10.18 16.94 -1.35
N GLY A 58 -10.91 16.30 -0.45
CA GLY A 58 -10.80 16.50 1.01
C GLY A 58 -9.62 15.76 1.66
N GLY A 59 -8.87 14.97 0.90
CA GLY A 59 -7.77 14.13 1.41
C GLY A 59 -8.21 12.72 1.80
N GLU A 60 -9.51 12.43 1.82
CA GLU A 60 -10.03 11.10 2.15
C GLU A 60 -9.62 10.06 1.09
N CYS A 61 -9.48 8.84 1.53
CA CYS A 61 -9.33 7.69 0.64
C CYS A 61 -10.68 7.34 -0.01
N ASP A 62 -10.74 7.30 -1.33
CA ASP A 62 -11.95 6.87 -2.07
C ASP A 62 -12.02 5.35 -2.12
N LEU A 63 -13.03 4.79 -1.45
CA LEU A 63 -13.29 3.35 -1.42
C LEU A 63 -14.34 2.91 -2.45
N SER A 64 -14.89 3.81 -3.26
CA SER A 64 -16.03 3.50 -4.14
C SER A 64 -15.76 2.30 -5.05
N ILE A 65 -14.57 2.21 -5.66
CA ILE A 65 -14.20 1.10 -6.54
C ILE A 65 -14.15 -0.24 -5.78
N LEU A 66 -13.66 -0.20 -4.53
CA LEU A 66 -13.60 -1.38 -3.69
C LEU A 66 -14.98 -1.79 -3.18
N ASP A 67 -15.79 -0.83 -2.76
CA ASP A 67 -17.17 -1.03 -2.32
C ASP A 67 -18.01 -1.60 -3.49
N ASP A 68 -17.98 -0.98 -4.67
CA ASP A 68 -18.68 -1.45 -5.88
C ASP A 68 -18.27 -2.87 -6.27
N PHE A 69 -16.98 -3.20 -6.12
CA PHE A 69 -16.50 -4.56 -6.38
C PHE A 69 -17.17 -5.57 -5.44
N PHE A 70 -17.11 -5.38 -4.12
CA PHE A 70 -17.71 -6.30 -3.17
C PHE A 70 -19.24 -6.33 -3.26
N GLU A 71 -19.88 -5.21 -3.57
CA GLU A 71 -21.35 -5.15 -3.79
C GLU A 71 -21.77 -5.89 -5.06
N SER A 72 -20.96 -5.87 -6.10
CA SER A 72 -21.24 -6.55 -7.37
C SER A 72 -21.12 -8.07 -7.29
N LEU A 73 -20.45 -8.60 -6.25
CA LEU A 73 -20.30 -10.04 -6.08
C LEU A 73 -21.63 -10.70 -5.72
N PRO A 74 -21.91 -11.87 -6.28
CA PRO A 74 -23.10 -12.63 -5.90
C PRO A 74 -23.05 -13.01 -4.43
N ASP A 75 -24.23 -13.30 -3.85
CA ASP A 75 -24.32 -13.78 -2.48
C ASP A 75 -23.52 -15.09 -2.35
N PRO A 76 -22.51 -15.16 -1.45
CA PRO A 76 -21.64 -16.31 -1.32
C PRO A 76 -22.38 -17.61 -0.97
N ASN A 77 -23.52 -17.51 -0.27
CA ASN A 77 -24.32 -18.67 0.08
C ASN A 77 -24.94 -19.35 -1.16
N PHE A 78 -25.27 -18.59 -2.20
CA PHE A 78 -25.81 -19.13 -3.45
C PHE A 78 -24.75 -19.43 -4.50
N ALA A 79 -23.66 -18.64 -4.52
CA ALA A 79 -22.60 -18.77 -5.52
C ALA A 79 -21.44 -19.69 -5.08
N HIS A 80 -21.51 -20.27 -3.87
CA HIS A 80 -20.46 -21.14 -3.30
C HIS A 80 -19.05 -20.49 -3.33
N ILE A 81 -18.97 -19.15 -3.09
CA ILE A 81 -17.70 -18.46 -2.97
C ILE A 81 -17.12 -18.80 -1.60
N THR A 82 -16.12 -19.67 -1.57
CA THR A 82 -15.46 -20.12 -0.32
C THR A 82 -14.06 -19.60 -0.14
N GLY A 83 -13.49 -18.97 -1.19
CA GLY A 83 -12.15 -18.43 -1.17
C GLY A 83 -12.02 -17.20 -0.25
N THR A 84 -10.78 -16.93 0.16
CA THR A 84 -10.45 -15.76 0.98
C THR A 84 -10.04 -14.58 0.11
N PHE A 85 -10.75 -13.47 0.21
CA PHE A 85 -10.37 -12.21 -0.41
C PHE A 85 -9.23 -11.55 0.38
N VAL A 86 -8.16 -11.23 -0.31
CA VAL A 86 -6.93 -10.65 0.27
C VAL A 86 -6.79 -9.23 -0.24
N ILE A 87 -7.21 -8.24 0.56
CA ILE A 87 -7.13 -6.82 0.21
C ILE A 87 -5.68 -6.38 0.25
N LYS A 88 -5.12 -6.02 -0.91
CA LYS A 88 -3.76 -5.46 -1.07
C LYS A 88 -3.75 -3.94 -1.07
N SER A 89 -4.88 -3.34 -1.41
CA SER A 89 -5.04 -1.89 -1.49
C SER A 89 -4.83 -1.24 -0.13
N THR A 90 -4.24 -0.05 -0.11
CA THR A 90 -4.18 0.77 1.11
C THR A 90 -5.57 1.34 1.38
N VAL A 91 -6.13 0.99 2.52
CA VAL A 91 -7.50 1.35 2.92
C VAL A 91 -7.51 1.93 4.34
N PRO A 92 -8.43 2.85 4.68
CA PRO A 92 -8.60 3.38 6.03
C PRO A 92 -8.83 2.30 7.08
N ILE A 93 -8.43 2.58 8.31
CA ILE A 93 -8.59 1.68 9.46
C ILE A 93 -10.08 1.33 9.64
N GLY A 94 -10.37 0.04 9.75
CA GLY A 94 -11.73 -0.51 9.87
C GLY A 94 -12.40 -0.88 8.54
N THR A 95 -11.74 -0.66 7.40
CA THR A 95 -12.33 -0.96 6.07
C THR A 95 -12.55 -2.45 5.86
N THR A 96 -11.58 -3.29 6.18
CA THR A 96 -11.68 -4.74 5.94
C THR A 96 -12.85 -5.36 6.68
N LYS A 97 -13.16 -4.88 7.87
CA LYS A 97 -14.29 -5.34 8.69
C LYS A 97 -15.67 -5.13 8.03
N LYS A 98 -15.80 -4.15 7.14
CA LYS A 98 -17.07 -3.90 6.40
C LYS A 98 -17.52 -5.11 5.59
N TYR A 99 -16.57 -5.96 5.16
CA TYR A 99 -16.87 -7.08 4.25
C TYR A 99 -16.97 -8.42 4.95
N TYR A 100 -16.63 -8.53 6.26
CA TYR A 100 -16.65 -9.77 7.03
C TYR A 100 -18.03 -10.44 7.09
N GLU A 101 -19.10 -9.66 7.08
CA GLU A 101 -20.46 -10.20 7.16
C GLU A 101 -20.85 -11.04 5.93
N ARG A 102 -20.19 -10.81 4.80
CA ARG A 102 -20.54 -11.46 3.54
C ARG A 102 -19.45 -12.41 3.02
N PHE A 103 -18.18 -12.14 3.28
CA PHE A 103 -17.07 -12.85 2.66
C PHE A 103 -15.96 -13.14 3.67
N ASN A 104 -15.19 -14.19 3.40
CA ASN A 104 -13.90 -14.38 4.04
C ASN A 104 -12.94 -13.31 3.52
N VAL A 105 -12.53 -12.37 4.35
CA VAL A 105 -11.68 -11.24 3.95
C VAL A 105 -10.52 -11.07 4.92
N ILE A 106 -9.33 -10.82 4.40
CA ILE A 106 -8.16 -10.42 5.17
C ILE A 106 -7.50 -9.21 4.50
N HIS A 107 -6.72 -8.45 5.25
CA HIS A 107 -5.88 -7.38 4.74
C HIS A 107 -4.41 -7.84 4.68
N ASN A 108 -3.78 -7.64 3.53
CA ASN A 108 -2.37 -7.93 3.33
C ASN A 108 -1.72 -6.81 2.51
N PRO A 109 -1.34 -5.71 3.17
CA PRO A 109 -0.79 -4.53 2.49
C PRO A 109 0.50 -4.83 1.73
N GLU A 110 0.79 -4.00 0.75
CA GLU A 110 2.05 -4.01 0.01
C GLU A 110 3.00 -2.89 0.51
N PHE A 111 4.30 -3.09 0.36
CA PHE A 111 5.34 -2.10 0.67
C PHE A 111 6.29 -1.95 -0.54
N LEU A 112 5.70 -1.96 -1.74
CA LEU A 112 6.41 -1.98 -3.02
C LEU A 112 6.70 -0.56 -3.50
N THR A 113 7.78 -0.41 -4.25
CA THR A 113 7.99 0.78 -5.06
C THR A 113 7.48 0.54 -6.48
N ALA A 114 6.76 1.50 -7.07
CA ALA A 114 6.13 1.31 -8.39
C ALA A 114 7.14 0.89 -9.49
N ARG A 115 8.40 1.36 -9.40
CA ARG A 115 9.46 1.04 -10.38
C ARG A 115 10.00 -0.39 -10.26
N ASN A 116 9.98 -0.98 -9.06
CA ASN A 116 10.59 -2.27 -8.78
C ASN A 116 9.60 -3.28 -8.20
N ALA A 117 8.31 -3.06 -8.36
CA ALA A 117 7.25 -3.80 -7.65
C ALA A 117 7.43 -5.34 -7.67
N ILE A 118 7.81 -5.91 -8.82
CA ILE A 118 8.03 -7.36 -8.96
C ILE A 118 9.20 -7.84 -8.08
N LYS A 119 10.31 -7.09 -8.08
CA LYS A 119 11.50 -7.43 -7.28
C LYS A 119 11.26 -7.18 -5.79
N ASP A 120 10.60 -6.06 -5.47
CA ASP A 120 10.29 -5.68 -4.10
C ASP A 120 9.34 -6.71 -3.46
N PHE A 121 8.41 -7.28 -4.23
CA PHE A 121 7.54 -8.35 -3.76
C PHE A 121 8.35 -9.60 -3.37
N ALA A 122 9.24 -10.05 -4.26
CA ALA A 122 10.06 -11.24 -4.02
C ALA A 122 11.05 -11.08 -2.86
N ASN A 123 11.49 -9.84 -2.59
CA ASN A 123 12.50 -9.52 -1.57
C ASN A 123 11.90 -8.72 -0.40
N SER A 124 10.59 -8.84 -0.17
CA SER A 124 9.94 -8.17 0.95
C SER A 124 10.58 -8.57 2.28
N GLU A 125 10.83 -7.60 3.15
CA GLU A 125 11.41 -7.84 4.48
C GLU A 125 10.38 -8.39 5.47
N ARG A 126 9.09 -8.27 5.15
CA ARG A 126 7.97 -8.71 5.99
C ARG A 126 6.70 -8.94 5.17
N ASN A 127 5.86 -9.83 5.65
CA ASN A 127 4.51 -10.08 5.18
C ASN A 127 3.53 -9.79 6.32
N ILE A 128 2.76 -8.69 6.23
CA ILE A 128 1.76 -8.32 7.24
C ILE A 128 0.42 -8.91 6.80
N VAL A 129 -0.26 -9.59 7.71
CA VAL A 129 -1.56 -10.23 7.44
C VAL A 129 -2.51 -9.91 8.57
N GLY A 130 -3.62 -9.26 8.29
CA GLY A 130 -4.59 -8.85 9.31
C GLY A 130 -6.01 -9.32 9.03
N GLY A 131 -6.67 -9.88 10.02
CA GLY A 131 -8.04 -10.35 9.93
C GLY A 131 -8.35 -11.49 10.88
N ASP A 132 -9.34 -12.32 10.50
CA ASP A 132 -9.64 -13.54 11.23
C ASP A 132 -8.42 -14.46 11.30
N MET A 133 -8.14 -15.00 12.50
CA MET A 133 -6.92 -15.76 12.77
C MET A 133 -6.80 -17.02 11.90
N GLU A 134 -7.91 -17.74 11.69
CA GLU A 134 -7.87 -18.99 10.90
C GLU A 134 -7.57 -18.68 9.43
N LEU A 135 -8.23 -17.67 8.86
CA LEU A 135 -7.98 -17.19 7.50
C LEU A 135 -6.55 -16.69 7.32
N CYS A 136 -6.04 -15.94 8.30
CA CYS A 136 -4.66 -15.43 8.28
C CYS A 136 -3.63 -16.56 8.32
N VAL A 137 -3.84 -17.57 9.18
CA VAL A 137 -2.94 -18.73 9.28
C VAL A 137 -2.93 -19.53 7.98
N ASP A 138 -4.08 -19.75 7.35
CA ASP A 138 -4.16 -20.47 6.08
C ASP A 138 -3.49 -19.70 4.95
N PHE A 139 -3.67 -18.38 4.90
CA PHE A 139 -2.97 -17.52 3.95
C PHE A 139 -1.45 -17.56 4.18
N VAL A 140 -1.00 -17.44 5.43
CA VAL A 140 0.44 -17.47 5.76
C VAL A 140 1.06 -18.80 5.35
N ARG A 141 0.41 -19.94 5.62
CA ARG A 141 0.87 -21.26 5.20
C ARG A 141 1.05 -21.34 3.68
N MET A 142 0.07 -20.85 2.92
CA MET A 142 0.18 -20.78 1.46
C MET A 142 1.33 -19.87 1.05
N PHE A 143 1.47 -18.68 1.65
CA PHE A 143 2.49 -17.69 1.30
C PHE A 143 3.91 -18.22 1.58
N GLU A 144 4.15 -18.80 2.76
CA GLU A 144 5.46 -19.36 3.17
C GLU A 144 5.90 -20.55 2.32
N GLN A 145 4.97 -21.30 1.75
CA GLN A 145 5.30 -22.36 0.78
C GLN A 145 6.10 -21.83 -0.42
N TYR A 146 5.82 -20.57 -0.83
CA TYR A 146 6.43 -19.95 -2.00
C TYR A 146 7.52 -18.92 -1.65
N PHE A 147 7.45 -18.36 -0.44
CA PHE A 147 8.35 -17.30 0.07
C PHE A 147 8.80 -17.59 1.51
N PRO A 148 9.52 -18.71 1.75
CA PRO A 148 9.85 -19.19 3.10
C PRO A 148 10.79 -18.24 3.88
N ASN A 149 11.45 -17.33 3.21
CA ASN A 149 12.41 -16.39 3.83
C ASN A 149 11.79 -15.06 4.21
N ILE A 150 10.50 -14.83 3.90
CA ILE A 150 9.80 -13.59 4.26
C ILE A 150 9.00 -13.83 5.53
N PRO A 151 9.38 -13.23 6.66
CA PRO A 151 8.67 -13.45 7.93
C PRO A 151 7.27 -12.86 7.87
N SER A 152 6.28 -13.62 8.33
CA SER A 152 4.89 -13.19 8.44
C SER A 152 4.57 -12.67 9.84
N ILE A 153 3.80 -11.58 9.90
CA ILE A 153 3.26 -11.00 11.14
C ILE A 153 1.74 -11.01 10.99
N ILE A 154 1.07 -11.81 11.84
CA ILE A 154 -0.39 -11.89 11.90
C ILE A 154 -0.88 -10.91 12.97
N THR A 155 -1.93 -10.15 12.64
CA THR A 155 -2.56 -9.16 13.52
C THR A 155 -4.05 -9.03 13.18
N ASP A 156 -4.79 -8.19 13.89
CA ASP A 156 -6.13 -7.82 13.44
C ASP A 156 -6.08 -6.94 12.18
N SER A 157 -7.22 -6.82 11.46
CA SER A 157 -7.25 -6.04 10.23
C SER A 157 -6.97 -4.56 10.46
N ASP A 158 -7.47 -3.99 11.57
CA ASP A 158 -7.27 -2.57 11.88
C ASP A 158 -5.78 -2.26 12.09
N GLU A 159 -5.03 -3.14 12.79
CA GLU A 159 -3.59 -2.97 12.94
C GLU A 159 -2.86 -3.13 11.61
N SER A 160 -3.25 -4.10 10.78
CA SER A 160 -2.65 -4.28 9.46
C SER A 160 -2.84 -3.04 8.57
N GLU A 161 -4.03 -2.46 8.57
CA GLU A 161 -4.36 -1.22 7.87
C GLU A 161 -3.55 -0.03 8.44
N ALA A 162 -3.49 0.08 9.77
CA ALA A 162 -2.69 1.10 10.46
C ALA A 162 -1.19 0.98 10.16
N ILE A 163 -0.63 -0.22 10.16
CA ILE A 163 0.78 -0.47 9.85
C ILE A 163 1.14 0.09 8.46
N LYS A 164 0.26 -0.08 7.47
CA LYS A 164 0.49 0.48 6.13
C LYS A 164 0.53 2.01 6.15
N TYR A 165 -0.47 2.65 6.75
CA TYR A 165 -0.53 4.12 6.86
C TYR A 165 0.67 4.68 7.62
N PHE A 166 0.97 4.12 8.79
CA PHE A 166 2.05 4.64 9.64
C PHE A 166 3.42 4.45 9.00
N SER A 167 3.64 3.35 8.27
CA SER A 167 4.88 3.15 7.51
C SER A 167 5.03 4.20 6.41
N ASN A 168 4.00 4.42 5.59
CA ASN A 168 4.08 5.35 4.47
C ASN A 168 4.17 6.81 4.93
N THR A 169 3.43 7.20 5.96
CA THR A 169 3.46 8.56 6.50
C THR A 169 4.76 8.87 7.22
N PHE A 170 5.37 7.89 7.90
CA PHE A 170 6.71 8.05 8.45
C PHE A 170 7.75 8.28 7.34
N LEU A 171 7.68 7.55 6.24
CA LEU A 171 8.59 7.73 5.11
C LEU A 171 8.37 9.09 4.42
N ALA A 172 7.13 9.56 4.29
CA ALA A 172 6.82 10.89 3.80
C ALA A 172 7.40 11.99 4.71
N TYR A 173 7.23 11.85 6.04
CA TYR A 173 7.86 12.72 7.03
C TYR A 173 9.38 12.74 6.88
N LYS A 174 10.00 11.56 6.72
CA LYS A 174 11.46 11.45 6.54
C LYS A 174 11.93 12.18 5.29
N VAL A 175 11.22 12.08 4.17
CA VAL A 175 11.51 12.86 2.95
C VAL A 175 11.44 14.37 3.25
N ALA A 176 10.37 14.83 3.90
CA ALA A 176 10.22 16.24 4.25
C ALA A 176 11.35 16.70 5.18
N TYR A 177 11.70 15.92 6.20
CA TYR A 177 12.79 16.23 7.11
C TYR A 177 14.13 16.41 6.38
N PHE A 178 14.52 15.47 5.51
CA PHE A 178 15.79 15.58 4.77
C PHE A 178 15.77 16.72 3.75
N ASN A 179 14.63 17.08 3.18
CA ASN A 179 14.50 18.29 2.39
C ASN A 179 14.72 19.57 3.23
N LYS A 180 14.29 19.56 4.49
CA LYS A 180 14.55 20.69 5.40
C LYS A 180 16.04 20.76 5.80
N ILE A 181 16.71 19.62 6.01
CA ILE A 181 18.18 19.58 6.21
C ILE A 181 18.91 20.11 4.98
N TYR A 182 18.43 19.75 3.76
CA TYR A 182 18.98 20.31 2.53
C TYR A 182 18.89 21.84 2.51
N ASP A 183 17.75 22.44 2.89
CA ASP A 183 17.59 23.89 2.97
C ASP A 183 18.60 24.51 3.93
N VAL A 184 18.86 23.90 5.09
CA VAL A 184 19.88 24.36 6.04
C VAL A 184 21.26 24.32 5.41
N CYS A 185 21.64 23.20 4.77
CA CYS A 185 22.94 23.07 4.11
C CYS A 185 23.16 24.13 3.04
N GLN A 186 22.14 24.43 2.22
CA GLN A 186 22.21 25.48 1.22
C GLN A 186 22.38 26.88 1.86
N ALA A 187 21.64 27.15 2.94
CA ALA A 187 21.68 28.45 3.59
C ALA A 187 23.03 28.79 4.24
N VAL A 188 23.77 27.77 4.72
CA VAL A 188 25.07 27.95 5.40
C VAL A 188 26.27 27.50 4.56
N GLY A 189 26.05 27.09 3.29
CA GLY A 189 27.11 26.70 2.37
C GLY A 189 27.78 25.34 2.69
N MET A 190 27.04 24.40 3.25
CA MET A 190 27.51 23.03 3.50
C MET A 190 27.19 22.10 2.33
N ASP A 191 28.02 21.06 2.15
CA ASP A 191 27.75 19.96 1.24
C ASP A 191 26.68 19.03 1.86
N TYR A 192 25.50 19.03 1.25
CA TYR A 192 24.40 18.19 1.70
C TYR A 192 24.69 16.69 1.61
N ASP A 193 25.37 16.25 0.56
CA ASP A 193 25.63 14.81 0.35
C ASP A 193 26.56 14.28 1.44
N LEU A 194 27.56 15.04 1.81
CA LEU A 194 28.46 14.71 2.91
C LEU A 194 27.75 14.69 4.28
N VAL A 195 26.90 15.70 4.54
CA VAL A 195 26.09 15.76 5.76
C VAL A 195 25.13 14.58 5.81
N CYS A 196 24.44 14.31 4.71
CA CYS A 196 23.49 13.20 4.60
C CYS A 196 24.17 11.84 4.80
N GLU A 197 25.36 11.63 4.22
CA GLU A 197 26.17 10.41 4.42
C GLU A 197 26.49 10.22 5.91
N GLY A 198 26.98 11.26 6.58
CA GLY A 198 27.31 11.21 8.00
C GLY A 198 26.10 10.90 8.89
N VAL A 199 24.98 11.57 8.64
CA VAL A 199 23.74 11.36 9.41
C VAL A 199 23.19 9.95 9.20
N THR A 200 23.18 9.44 7.97
CA THR A 200 22.61 8.14 7.61
C THR A 200 23.54 6.96 7.87
N ALA A 201 24.79 7.20 8.27
CA ALA A 201 25.70 6.18 8.79
C ALA A 201 25.17 5.55 10.09
N ASP A 202 24.35 6.27 10.86
CA ASP A 202 23.58 5.69 11.95
C ASP A 202 22.47 4.78 11.38
N SER A 203 22.55 3.47 11.67
CA SER A 203 21.60 2.46 11.17
C SER A 203 20.16 2.72 11.62
N ARG A 204 19.96 3.42 12.75
CA ARG A 204 18.63 3.81 13.23
C ARG A 204 17.94 4.81 12.30
N ILE A 205 18.75 5.59 11.55
CA ILE A 205 18.25 6.54 10.55
C ILE A 205 18.17 5.88 9.18
N GLY A 206 19.27 5.28 8.71
CA GLY A 206 19.38 4.56 7.44
C GLY A 206 19.23 5.45 6.21
N LYS A 207 19.66 4.96 5.05
CA LYS A 207 19.81 5.73 3.80
C LYS A 207 18.53 5.90 2.97
N SER A 208 17.48 5.09 3.22
CA SER A 208 16.26 5.17 2.40
C SER A 208 15.54 6.51 2.58
N HIS A 209 15.00 7.08 1.49
CA HIS A 209 14.17 8.30 1.52
C HIS A 209 14.89 9.57 2.01
N THR A 210 16.20 9.68 1.75
CA THR A 210 17.02 10.82 2.20
C THR A 210 17.61 11.63 1.05
N LYS A 211 17.52 11.13 -0.19
CA LYS A 211 18.09 11.81 -1.37
C LYS A 211 17.31 13.09 -1.71
N VAL A 212 18.05 14.20 -1.92
CA VAL A 212 17.49 15.50 -2.36
C VAL A 212 18.36 16.05 -3.51
N PRO A 213 17.78 16.35 -4.70
CA PRO A 213 16.43 16.01 -5.09
C PRO A 213 16.18 14.51 -5.14
N GLY A 214 14.91 14.12 -5.12
CA GLY A 214 14.48 12.73 -5.16
C GLY A 214 14.85 12.00 -6.46
N ILE A 215 14.42 10.75 -6.58
CA ILE A 215 14.68 9.92 -7.76
C ILE A 215 13.96 10.40 -9.04
N ASP A 216 12.96 11.26 -8.87
CA ASP A 216 12.20 11.95 -9.92
C ASP A 216 12.78 13.32 -10.30
N ASN A 217 13.93 13.69 -9.72
CA ASN A 217 14.64 14.96 -9.85
C ASN A 217 13.83 16.15 -9.30
N ASP A 218 12.82 15.92 -8.46
CA ASP A 218 12.11 16.98 -7.75
C ASP A 218 12.35 16.89 -6.25
N ARG A 219 11.96 17.95 -5.53
CA ARG A 219 12.03 18.02 -4.07
C ARG A 219 10.74 17.47 -3.46
N GLY A 220 10.80 17.11 -2.17
CA GLY A 220 9.65 16.55 -1.49
C GLY A 220 9.27 15.16 -1.98
N PHE A 221 8.03 14.77 -1.72
CA PHE A 221 7.47 13.48 -2.13
C PHE A 221 6.25 13.69 -3.04
N GLY A 222 6.12 12.80 -4.03
CA GLY A 222 5.02 12.76 -4.98
C GLY A 222 4.57 11.34 -5.26
N GLY A 223 3.97 11.15 -6.43
CA GLY A 223 3.39 9.89 -6.84
C GLY A 223 2.06 9.58 -6.16
N THR A 224 1.57 8.37 -6.33
CA THR A 224 0.22 7.98 -5.93
C THR A 224 0.07 7.52 -4.49
N CYS A 225 1.18 7.29 -3.75
CA CYS A 225 1.12 6.67 -2.42
C CYS A 225 1.26 7.68 -1.28
N PHE A 226 2.43 8.33 -1.14
CA PHE A 226 2.71 9.19 0.02
C PHE A 226 1.75 10.37 0.16
N PRO A 227 1.45 11.14 -0.91
CA PRO A 227 0.46 12.21 -0.83
C PRO A 227 -0.91 11.73 -0.35
N LYS A 228 -1.40 10.66 -0.94
CA LYS A 228 -2.69 10.05 -0.60
C LYS A 228 -2.72 9.54 0.84
N ASP A 229 -1.71 8.76 1.24
CA ASP A 229 -1.72 8.10 2.54
C ASP A 229 -1.52 9.12 3.68
N LEU A 230 -0.71 10.16 3.46
CA LEU A 230 -0.54 11.24 4.43
C LEU A 230 -1.85 12.00 4.66
N ASN A 231 -2.52 12.43 3.58
CA ASN A 231 -3.77 13.17 3.69
C ASN A 231 -4.89 12.31 4.26
N SER A 232 -4.99 11.03 3.84
CA SER A 232 -5.97 10.12 4.40
C SER A 232 -5.75 9.88 5.91
N LEU A 233 -4.49 9.77 6.36
CA LEU A 233 -4.21 9.65 7.80
C LEU A 233 -4.56 10.93 8.57
N ILE A 234 -4.31 12.11 8.00
CA ILE A 234 -4.75 13.40 8.61
C ILE A 234 -6.26 13.36 8.87
N VAL A 235 -7.05 13.01 7.85
CA VAL A 235 -8.51 12.92 7.98
C VAL A 235 -8.93 11.89 9.02
N GLN A 236 -8.30 10.70 9.03
CA GLN A 236 -8.59 9.67 10.02
C GLN A 236 -8.28 10.13 11.45
N MET A 237 -7.14 10.80 11.67
CA MET A 237 -6.79 11.36 12.98
C MET A 237 -7.84 12.37 13.44
N GLU A 238 -8.25 13.29 12.59
CA GLU A 238 -9.27 14.31 12.91
C GLU A 238 -10.62 13.67 13.24
N ASN A 239 -11.05 12.68 12.47
CA ASN A 239 -12.30 11.95 12.72
C ASN A 239 -12.30 11.21 14.07
N HIS A 240 -11.11 10.85 14.57
CA HIS A 240 -10.94 10.24 15.90
C HIS A 240 -10.55 11.25 16.99
N GLY A 241 -10.60 12.56 16.71
CA GLY A 241 -10.26 13.60 17.68
C GLY A 241 -8.77 13.68 18.04
N VAL A 242 -7.90 13.09 17.22
CA VAL A 242 -6.45 13.16 17.37
C VAL A 242 -5.91 14.36 16.60
N ASN A 243 -5.06 15.19 17.25
CA ASN A 243 -4.44 16.33 16.59
C ASN A 243 -3.50 15.88 15.46
N ALA A 244 -3.69 16.43 14.26
CA ALA A 244 -2.94 16.10 13.06
C ALA A 244 -1.95 17.22 12.61
N ASP A 245 -1.73 18.26 13.43
CA ASP A 245 -0.98 19.46 13.03
C ASP A 245 0.44 19.13 12.51
N MET A 246 1.11 18.15 13.12
CA MET A 246 2.43 17.72 12.66
C MET A 246 2.41 17.23 11.21
N LEU A 247 1.44 16.40 10.85
CA LEU A 247 1.32 15.88 9.48
C LEU A 247 0.84 16.93 8.50
N LYS A 248 -0.02 17.84 8.93
CA LYS A 248 -0.46 19.01 8.13
C LYS A 248 0.71 19.93 7.78
N GLU A 249 1.61 20.21 8.72
CA GLU A 249 2.79 21.01 8.43
C GLU A 249 3.76 20.28 7.47
N VAL A 250 3.88 18.96 7.57
CA VAL A 250 4.63 18.17 6.59
C VAL A 250 4.02 18.27 5.19
N TRP A 251 2.70 18.17 5.09
CA TRP A 251 1.98 18.31 3.81
C TRP A 251 2.17 19.70 3.21
N LYS A 252 1.90 20.75 3.97
CA LYS A 252 2.07 22.14 3.57
C LYS A 252 3.51 22.43 3.12
N TYR A 253 4.51 21.93 3.83
CA TYR A 253 5.90 22.09 3.42
C TYR A 253 6.18 21.35 2.11
N ASN A 254 5.65 20.14 1.93
CA ASN A 254 5.79 19.39 0.68
C ASN A 254 5.23 20.16 -0.53
N GLU A 255 4.02 20.73 -0.40
CA GLU A 255 3.41 21.57 -1.45
C GLU A 255 4.24 22.82 -1.79
N GLN A 256 4.95 23.40 -0.81
CA GLN A 256 5.79 24.58 -1.04
C GLN A 256 7.07 24.26 -1.82
N ILE A 257 7.65 23.09 -1.63
CA ILE A 257 8.96 22.75 -2.21
C ILE A 257 8.87 21.94 -3.50
N ARG A 258 7.73 21.23 -3.73
CA ARG A 258 7.54 20.39 -4.90
C ARG A 258 7.07 21.21 -6.08
N LYS A 259 7.69 20.95 -7.26
CA LYS A 259 7.37 21.68 -8.50
C LYS A 259 6.31 20.94 -9.34
N VAL A 260 6.35 19.62 -9.33
CA VAL A 260 5.44 18.78 -10.12
C VAL A 260 4.43 18.12 -9.19
N ILE A 261 3.16 18.46 -9.37
CA ILE A 261 2.04 17.81 -8.68
C ILE A 261 1.64 16.61 -9.55
N ASP A 262 2.03 15.41 -9.13
CA ASP A 262 1.87 14.15 -9.84
C ASP A 262 0.99 13.12 -9.10
N TRP A 263 0.21 13.58 -8.13
CA TRP A 263 -0.79 12.75 -7.44
C TRP A 263 -2.20 13.05 -7.95
N PRO A 264 -2.96 12.01 -8.34
CA PRO A 264 -4.34 12.20 -8.76
C PRO A 264 -5.24 12.52 -7.58
N VAL A 265 -6.19 13.42 -7.78
CA VAL A 265 -7.29 13.76 -6.86
C VAL A 265 -8.60 13.56 -7.63
N THR A 266 -9.55 12.83 -7.03
CA THR A 266 -10.87 12.53 -7.60
C THR A 266 -12.00 13.25 -6.90
#